data_1372c2689950c52b2f964cf39bd83061
#
_entry.id   1372c2689950c52b2f964cf39bd83061
#
_cell.length_a   1.000
_cell.length_b   1.000
_cell.length_c   1.000
_cell.angle_alpha   90.00
_cell.angle_beta   90.00
_cell.angle_gamma   90.00
#
_symmetry.space_group_name_H-M   'P 1'
#
loop_
_entity.id
_entity.type
_entity.pdbx_description
1 polymer ?
#
loop_
_entity_poly.entity_id
_entity_poly.type
_entity_poly.pdbx_seq_one_letter_code
_entity_poly.pdbx_strand_id
1 'polypeptide(L)'
;IALKKMGLSKLLFGGFKYVKVKSSIIKKDIKSFRKNFFPAMWGNSTAQVSAFLDTFLASFLATGSISYLYYANRIFQLPLALFAIATSVALFPRIARYLRNKDEANATAYLRKAFWFLAFILSASTIGGIIFAREIIWLLFERGAFETQDTINTTIVLQMYMVGLLPFGIQKLFALWLYAQEMQMKAAKIATLSLGVYIVFALAFIQPFGIAGLALASTLGGFVSFIFTIRAFGTHNFLQMLKSKNTLYLTVGSIVTIFIFLLLKDVLAAYIT
;
A
#
# COMPACT_ATOMS: atom_id res chain seq x y z
N ILE A 1 -26.95 9.94 -35.67
CA ILE A 1 -26.98 11.36 -36.14
C ILE A 1 -26.18 12.26 -35.20
N ALA A 2 -26.27 12.12 -33.88
CA ALA A 2 -25.52 12.93 -32.91
C ALA A 2 -24.00 12.78 -33.01
N LEU A 3 -23.48 11.55 -33.12
CA LEU A 3 -22.03 11.22 -33.24
C LEU A 3 -21.40 11.82 -34.51
N LYS A 4 -22.18 11.97 -35.60
CA LYS A 4 -21.71 12.58 -36.85
C LYS A 4 -21.58 14.09 -36.72
N LYS A 5 -22.44 14.74 -35.94
CA LYS A 5 -22.40 16.20 -35.66
C LYS A 5 -21.22 16.59 -34.75
N MET A 6 -20.78 15.71 -33.88
CA MET A 6 -19.65 15.93 -32.93
C MET A 6 -18.27 15.59 -33.52
N GLY A 7 -18.19 15.19 -34.80
CA GLY A 7 -16.90 14.79 -35.41
C GLY A 7 -16.30 13.47 -34.89
N LEU A 8 -16.95 12.86 -33.90
CA LEU A 8 -16.50 11.59 -33.28
C LEU A 8 -16.58 10.39 -34.23
N SER A 9 -17.38 10.45 -35.28
CA SER A 9 -17.43 9.39 -36.30
C SER A 9 -16.09 9.23 -37.04
N LYS A 10 -15.32 10.29 -37.21
CA LYS A 10 -13.96 10.21 -37.78
C LYS A 10 -12.96 9.58 -36.83
N LEU A 11 -13.17 9.69 -35.51
CA LEU A 11 -12.35 9.03 -34.47
C LEU A 11 -12.70 7.54 -34.31
N LEU A 12 -13.99 7.19 -34.45
CA LEU A 12 -14.46 5.80 -34.27
C LEU A 12 -14.44 4.98 -35.57
N PHE A 13 -14.62 5.65 -36.74
CA PHE A 13 -14.71 5.00 -38.05
C PHE A 13 -13.76 5.61 -39.09
N GLY A 14 -13.01 6.64 -38.73
CA GLY A 14 -11.93 7.17 -39.57
C GLY A 14 -10.80 6.14 -39.59
N GLY A 15 -10.79 5.36 -40.64
CA GLY A 15 -10.01 4.15 -40.81
C GLY A 15 -8.64 4.24 -40.18
N PHE A 16 -8.25 3.18 -39.51
CA PHE A 16 -6.86 2.91 -39.22
C PHE A 16 -6.11 3.08 -40.54
N LYS A 17 -5.51 4.25 -40.79
CA LYS A 17 -4.53 4.39 -41.85
C LYS A 17 -3.48 3.36 -41.50
N TYR A 18 -3.41 2.27 -42.25
CA TYR A 18 -2.32 1.29 -42.15
C TYR A 18 -1.01 2.03 -42.42
N VAL A 19 -0.45 2.60 -41.35
CA VAL A 19 0.94 3.05 -41.42
C VAL A 19 1.75 1.78 -41.55
N LYS A 20 2.38 1.57 -42.68
CA LYS A 20 3.36 0.50 -42.89
C LYS A 20 4.56 0.74 -41.96
N VAL A 21 4.41 0.36 -40.69
CA VAL A 21 5.50 0.40 -39.72
C VAL A 21 6.46 -0.72 -40.06
N LYS A 22 7.76 -0.42 -40.17
CA LYS A 22 8.77 -1.44 -40.42
C LYS A 22 8.63 -2.57 -39.38
N SER A 23 8.52 -3.82 -39.83
CA SER A 23 8.36 -5.02 -38.99
C SER A 23 9.39 -5.08 -37.84
N SER A 24 10.60 -4.56 -38.06
CA SER A 24 11.66 -4.47 -37.05
C SER A 24 11.32 -3.55 -35.86
N ILE A 25 10.62 -2.43 -36.10
CA ILE A 25 10.18 -1.49 -35.06
C ILE A 25 9.11 -2.17 -34.23
N ILE A 26 8.10 -2.79 -34.85
CA ILE A 26 7.05 -3.53 -34.18
C ILE A 26 7.63 -4.65 -33.31
N LYS A 27 8.57 -5.42 -33.80
CA LYS A 27 9.24 -6.49 -33.05
C LYS A 27 9.99 -5.95 -31.82
N LYS A 28 10.67 -4.79 -31.95
CA LYS A 28 11.37 -4.14 -30.85
C LYS A 28 10.39 -3.65 -29.78
N ASP A 29 9.28 -3.03 -30.20
CA ASP A 29 8.27 -2.51 -29.31
C ASP A 29 7.53 -3.64 -28.57
N ILE A 30 7.18 -4.72 -29.27
CA ILE A 30 6.59 -5.92 -28.65
C ILE A 30 7.57 -6.54 -27.63
N LYS A 31 8.86 -6.62 -27.95
CA LYS A 31 9.87 -7.15 -27.02
C LYS A 31 9.99 -6.28 -25.77
N SER A 32 10.02 -4.96 -25.94
CA SER A 32 10.05 -3.99 -24.82
C SER A 32 8.77 -4.08 -23.99
N PHE A 33 7.61 -4.12 -24.62
CA PHE A 33 6.33 -4.30 -23.95
C PHE A 33 6.32 -5.59 -23.11
N ARG A 34 6.65 -6.72 -23.69
CA ARG A 34 6.70 -8.01 -22.97
C ARG A 34 7.67 -7.97 -21.80
N LYS A 35 8.85 -7.36 -21.97
CA LYS A 35 9.87 -7.24 -20.91
C LYS A 35 9.35 -6.50 -19.68
N ASN A 36 8.47 -5.53 -19.86
CA ASN A 36 7.93 -4.70 -18.79
C ASN A 36 6.56 -5.20 -18.29
N PHE A 37 5.72 -5.70 -19.19
CA PHE A 37 4.35 -6.14 -18.90
C PHE A 37 4.31 -7.38 -18.00
N PHE A 38 5.03 -8.45 -18.36
CA PHE A 38 4.98 -9.70 -17.59
C PHE A 38 5.48 -9.53 -16.14
N PRO A 39 6.61 -8.86 -15.87
CA PRO A 39 7.02 -8.61 -14.49
C PRO A 39 6.04 -7.72 -13.73
N ALA A 40 5.46 -6.71 -14.36
CA ALA A 40 4.47 -5.86 -13.70
C ALA A 40 3.19 -6.64 -13.36
N MET A 41 2.70 -7.46 -14.29
CA MET A 41 1.58 -8.36 -14.05
C MET A 41 1.87 -9.33 -12.89
N TRP A 42 3.02 -9.99 -12.92
CA TRP A 42 3.44 -10.91 -11.85
C TRP A 42 3.52 -10.21 -10.49
N GLY A 43 4.17 -9.05 -10.43
CA GLY A 43 4.29 -8.28 -9.18
C GLY A 43 2.93 -7.84 -8.62
N ASN A 44 1.98 -7.48 -9.47
CA ASN A 44 0.62 -7.13 -9.03
C ASN A 44 -0.20 -8.37 -8.61
N SER A 45 0.03 -9.51 -9.25
CA SER A 45 -0.66 -10.77 -8.92
C SER A 45 -0.28 -11.29 -7.53
N THR A 46 0.93 -10.98 -7.01
CA THR A 46 1.35 -11.41 -5.67
C THR A 46 0.41 -10.92 -4.57
N ALA A 47 -0.14 -9.70 -4.70
CA ALA A 47 -1.11 -9.17 -3.75
C ALA A 47 -2.42 -9.97 -3.75
N GLN A 48 -2.88 -10.42 -4.92
CA GLN A 48 -4.09 -11.26 -5.04
C GLN A 48 -3.84 -12.65 -4.48
N VAL A 49 -2.64 -13.20 -4.70
CA VAL A 49 -2.24 -14.49 -4.12
C VAL A 49 -2.19 -14.40 -2.60
N SER A 50 -1.64 -13.30 -2.02
CA SER A 50 -1.67 -13.10 -0.56
C SER A 50 -3.11 -13.06 -0.03
N ALA A 51 -4.00 -12.29 -0.66
CA ALA A 51 -5.40 -12.18 -0.23
C ALA A 51 -6.15 -13.53 -0.32
N PHE A 52 -5.86 -14.33 -1.35
CA PHE A 52 -6.40 -15.68 -1.48
C PHE A 52 -5.88 -16.58 -0.35
N LEU A 53 -4.57 -16.55 -0.07
CA LEU A 53 -3.96 -17.33 1.01
C LEU A 53 -4.49 -16.91 2.39
N ASP A 54 -4.68 -15.61 2.64
CA ASP A 54 -5.31 -15.13 3.87
C ASP A 54 -6.69 -15.77 4.08
N THR A 55 -7.53 -15.74 3.04
CA THR A 55 -8.87 -16.34 3.09
C THR A 55 -8.80 -17.87 3.25
N PHE A 56 -7.92 -18.53 2.50
CA PHE A 56 -7.73 -19.97 2.56
C PHE A 56 -7.23 -20.42 3.93
N LEU A 57 -6.20 -19.78 4.48
CA LEU A 57 -5.67 -20.11 5.80
C LEU A 57 -6.67 -19.77 6.93
N ALA A 58 -7.40 -18.66 6.81
CA ALA A 58 -8.42 -18.29 7.78
C ALA A 58 -9.61 -19.28 7.81
N SER A 59 -9.85 -20.01 6.72
CA SER A 59 -10.93 -21.02 6.68
C SER A 59 -10.66 -22.23 7.60
N PHE A 60 -9.43 -22.45 8.01
CA PHE A 60 -9.04 -23.48 8.97
C PHE A 60 -9.15 -23.04 10.45
N LEU A 61 -9.43 -21.74 10.68
CA LEU A 61 -9.58 -21.16 12.00
C LEU A 61 -11.06 -21.16 12.45
N ALA A 62 -11.31 -20.60 13.64
CA ALA A 62 -12.65 -20.48 14.19
C ALA A 62 -13.60 -19.72 13.25
N THR A 63 -14.89 -20.03 13.37
CA THR A 63 -15.96 -19.33 12.65
C THR A 63 -15.85 -17.81 12.85
N GLY A 64 -16.04 -17.05 11.78
CA GLY A 64 -15.88 -15.58 11.80
C GLY A 64 -14.49 -15.06 11.39
N SER A 65 -13.43 -15.91 11.42
CA SER A 65 -12.05 -15.48 11.15
C SER A 65 -11.88 -14.76 9.80
N ILE A 66 -12.53 -15.25 8.74
CA ILE A 66 -12.50 -14.61 7.42
C ILE A 66 -13.11 -13.20 7.48
N SER A 67 -14.22 -13.04 8.21
CA SER A 67 -14.90 -11.75 8.39
C SER A 67 -14.04 -10.77 9.16
N TYR A 68 -13.34 -11.21 10.21
CA TYR A 68 -12.44 -10.35 10.99
C TYR A 68 -11.30 -9.79 10.15
N LEU A 69 -10.64 -10.63 9.32
CA LEU A 69 -9.64 -10.17 8.36
C LEU A 69 -10.23 -9.18 7.36
N TYR A 70 -11.40 -9.48 6.81
CA TYR A 70 -12.05 -8.65 5.82
C TYR A 70 -12.36 -7.25 6.35
N TYR A 71 -13.03 -7.15 7.51
CA TYR A 71 -13.40 -5.88 8.10
C TYR A 71 -12.18 -5.07 8.53
N ALA A 72 -11.22 -5.69 9.22
CA ALA A 72 -9.97 -5.04 9.60
C ALA A 72 -9.18 -4.51 8.39
N ASN A 73 -9.11 -5.31 7.32
CA ASN A 73 -8.41 -4.92 6.10
C ASN A 73 -9.09 -3.72 5.41
N ARG A 74 -10.43 -3.61 5.43
CA ARG A 74 -11.16 -2.44 4.88
C ARG A 74 -10.77 -1.14 5.58
N ILE A 75 -10.69 -1.16 6.92
CA ILE A 75 -10.26 0.02 7.70
C ILE A 75 -8.79 0.35 7.41
N PHE A 76 -7.92 -0.64 7.39
CA PHE A 76 -6.50 -0.47 7.04
C PHE A 76 -6.30 0.12 5.64
N GLN A 77 -7.08 -0.35 4.64
CA GLN A 77 -6.95 0.13 3.27
C GLN A 77 -7.41 1.58 3.09
N LEU A 78 -8.27 2.11 3.95
CA LEU A 78 -8.81 3.46 3.82
C LEU A 78 -7.69 4.53 3.84
N PRO A 79 -6.86 4.67 4.90
CA PRO A 79 -5.77 5.64 4.89
C PRO A 79 -4.71 5.32 3.84
N LEU A 80 -4.46 4.04 3.54
CA LEU A 80 -3.51 3.63 2.51
C LEU A 80 -3.96 4.12 1.12
N ALA A 81 -5.23 3.97 0.78
CA ALA A 81 -5.79 4.39 -0.50
C ALA A 81 -5.87 5.91 -0.63
N LEU A 82 -6.41 6.58 0.39
CA LEU A 82 -6.62 8.03 0.38
C LEU A 82 -5.32 8.82 0.35
N PHE A 83 -4.30 8.36 1.05
CA PHE A 83 -3.05 9.11 1.17
C PHE A 83 -1.92 8.50 0.31
N ALA A 84 -1.54 7.24 0.54
CA ALA A 84 -0.37 6.69 -0.11
C ALA A 84 -0.59 6.42 -1.60
N ILE A 85 -1.68 5.74 -1.97
CA ILE A 85 -1.95 5.41 -3.37
C ILE A 85 -2.29 6.68 -4.15
N ALA A 86 -3.16 7.54 -3.63
CA ALA A 86 -3.53 8.79 -4.30
C ALA A 86 -2.32 9.70 -4.54
N THR A 87 -1.47 9.92 -3.53
CA THR A 87 -0.22 10.69 -3.67
C THR A 87 0.72 10.06 -4.69
N SER A 88 0.90 8.74 -4.64
CA SER A 88 1.76 8.04 -5.57
C SER A 88 1.29 8.19 -7.01
N VAL A 89 0.01 7.97 -7.29
CA VAL A 89 -0.56 8.09 -8.63
C VAL A 89 -0.47 9.53 -9.15
N ALA A 90 -0.79 10.53 -8.31
CA ALA A 90 -0.72 11.95 -8.68
C ALA A 90 0.72 12.42 -9.02
N LEU A 91 1.72 11.87 -8.36
CA LEU A 91 3.12 12.26 -8.55
C LEU A 91 3.81 11.51 -9.69
N PHE A 92 3.31 10.34 -10.06
CA PHE A 92 3.94 9.49 -11.08
C PHE A 92 4.28 10.21 -12.38
N PRO A 93 3.37 10.94 -13.03
CA PRO A 93 3.69 11.59 -14.31
C PRO A 93 4.80 12.62 -14.20
N ARG A 94 4.87 13.35 -13.06
CA ARG A 94 5.92 14.36 -12.82
C ARG A 94 7.27 13.70 -12.62
N ILE A 95 7.36 12.72 -11.74
CA ILE A 95 8.60 11.98 -11.45
C ILE A 95 9.11 11.30 -12.73
N ALA A 96 8.25 10.60 -13.47
CA ALA A 96 8.61 9.95 -14.72
C ALA A 96 9.13 10.94 -15.79
N ARG A 97 8.56 12.16 -15.84
CA ARG A 97 9.03 13.23 -16.75
C ARG A 97 10.42 13.70 -16.38
N TYR A 98 10.69 14.01 -15.09
CA TYR A 98 12.00 14.46 -14.64
C TYR A 98 13.06 13.38 -14.87
N LEU A 99 12.77 12.12 -14.56
CA LEU A 99 13.70 11.01 -14.79
C LEU A 99 14.01 10.81 -16.28
N ARG A 100 13.01 10.94 -17.15
CA ARG A 100 13.21 10.87 -18.61
C ARG A 100 14.11 12.00 -19.11
N ASN A 101 13.99 13.19 -18.53
CA ASN A 101 14.82 14.35 -18.86
C ASN A 101 16.18 14.32 -18.14
N LYS A 102 16.53 13.24 -17.43
CA LYS A 102 17.76 13.08 -16.64
C LYS A 102 17.91 14.12 -15.51
N ASP A 103 16.80 14.69 -15.07
CA ASP A 103 16.73 15.66 -13.97
C ASP A 103 16.39 14.92 -12.66
N GLU A 104 17.36 14.15 -12.17
CA GLU A 104 17.20 13.35 -10.95
C GLU A 104 17.06 14.23 -9.70
N ALA A 105 17.64 15.43 -9.69
CA ALA A 105 17.58 16.34 -8.57
C ALA A 105 16.14 16.79 -8.28
N ASN A 106 15.42 17.24 -9.31
CA ASN A 106 14.02 17.63 -9.18
C ASN A 106 13.12 16.41 -8.90
N ALA A 107 13.36 15.27 -9.57
CA ALA A 107 12.61 14.04 -9.28
C ALA A 107 12.71 13.64 -7.80
N THR A 108 13.94 13.66 -7.24
CA THR A 108 14.20 13.33 -5.83
C THR A 108 13.62 14.38 -4.88
N ALA A 109 13.65 15.67 -5.25
CA ALA A 109 13.06 16.73 -4.44
C ALA A 109 11.53 16.57 -4.30
N TYR A 110 10.82 16.22 -5.39
CA TYR A 110 9.39 15.92 -5.34
C TYR A 110 9.09 14.66 -4.54
N LEU A 111 9.88 13.60 -4.73
CA LEU A 111 9.75 12.36 -3.97
C LEU A 111 9.93 12.61 -2.47
N ARG A 112 10.92 13.44 -2.07
CA ARG A 112 11.18 13.80 -0.67
C ARG A 112 10.03 14.58 -0.05
N LYS A 113 9.40 15.50 -0.78
CA LYS A 113 8.21 16.22 -0.29
C LYS A 113 7.05 15.27 -0.04
N ALA A 114 6.79 14.35 -0.97
CA ALA A 114 5.75 13.34 -0.82
C ALA A 114 6.06 12.35 0.31
N PHE A 115 7.31 11.95 0.47
CA PHE A 115 7.74 11.09 1.57
C PHE A 115 7.40 11.71 2.93
N TRP A 116 7.75 12.98 3.15
CA TRP A 116 7.45 13.64 4.42
C TRP A 116 5.95 13.83 4.65
N PHE A 117 5.21 14.22 3.62
CA PHE A 117 3.76 14.30 3.70
C PHE A 117 3.15 12.96 4.13
N LEU A 118 3.54 11.86 3.46
CA LEU A 118 3.06 10.53 3.81
C LEU A 118 3.56 10.06 5.18
N ALA A 119 4.79 10.35 5.53
CA ALA A 119 5.34 9.98 6.83
C ALA A 119 4.52 10.61 7.98
N PHE A 120 4.14 11.88 7.89
CA PHE A 120 3.32 12.54 8.91
C PHE A 120 1.90 11.97 8.95
N ILE A 121 1.20 11.92 7.81
CA ILE A 121 -0.21 11.54 7.79
C ILE A 121 -0.42 10.06 8.13
N LEU A 122 0.47 9.18 7.61
CA LEU A 122 0.38 7.75 7.89
C LEU A 122 0.83 7.41 9.32
N SER A 123 1.79 8.15 9.91
CA SER A 123 2.13 7.99 11.33
C SER A 123 0.94 8.35 12.22
N ALA A 124 0.29 9.47 11.96
CA ALA A 124 -0.92 9.86 12.69
C ALA A 124 -2.05 8.84 12.51
N SER A 125 -2.26 8.35 11.28
CA SER A 125 -3.26 7.31 10.98
C SER A 125 -2.92 5.98 11.66
N THR A 126 -1.64 5.59 11.72
CA THR A 126 -1.17 4.38 12.42
C THR A 126 -1.47 4.48 13.91
N ILE A 127 -1.09 5.59 14.54
CA ILE A 127 -1.29 5.84 15.97
C ILE A 127 -2.78 5.83 16.29
N GLY A 128 -3.60 6.58 15.54
CA GLY A 128 -5.03 6.63 15.71
C GLY A 128 -5.71 5.29 15.48
N GLY A 129 -5.30 4.58 14.42
CA GLY A 129 -5.84 3.27 14.10
C GLY A 129 -5.48 2.17 15.11
N ILE A 130 -4.38 2.31 15.87
CA ILE A 130 -4.03 1.39 16.96
C ILE A 130 -4.78 1.77 18.25
N ILE A 131 -4.79 3.04 18.61
CA ILE A 131 -5.37 3.52 19.88
C ILE A 131 -6.89 3.39 19.86
N PHE A 132 -7.54 3.78 18.75
CA PHE A 132 -8.99 3.75 18.58
C PHE A 132 -9.50 2.53 17.82
N ALA A 133 -8.70 1.46 17.68
CA ALA A 133 -9.08 0.27 16.93
C ALA A 133 -10.42 -0.31 17.38
N ARG A 134 -10.62 -0.45 18.69
CA ARG A 134 -11.86 -1.00 19.27
C ARG A 134 -13.05 -0.09 19.00
N GLU A 135 -12.90 1.19 19.25
CA GLU A 135 -13.94 2.21 19.08
C GLU A 135 -14.36 2.31 17.59
N ILE A 136 -13.39 2.25 16.69
CA ILE A 136 -13.66 2.26 15.24
C ILE A 136 -14.46 1.01 14.82
N ILE A 137 -14.04 -0.19 15.26
CA ILE A 137 -14.73 -1.43 14.91
C ILE A 137 -16.11 -1.46 15.55
N TRP A 138 -16.23 -1.10 16.82
CA TRP A 138 -17.50 -1.00 17.52
C TRP A 138 -18.48 -0.07 16.81
N LEU A 139 -18.05 1.16 16.50
CA LEU A 139 -18.90 2.16 15.86
C LEU A 139 -19.37 1.74 14.46
N LEU A 140 -18.52 1.08 13.71
CA LEU A 140 -18.82 0.76 12.30
C LEU A 140 -19.54 -0.57 12.12
N PHE A 141 -19.26 -1.56 12.97
CA PHE A 141 -19.67 -2.95 12.69
C PHE A 141 -20.46 -3.63 13.81
N GLU A 142 -20.34 -3.22 15.11
CA GLU A 142 -21.02 -3.91 16.22
C GLU A 142 -22.53 -3.65 16.18
N ARG A 143 -23.23 -4.44 15.34
CA ARG A 143 -24.68 -4.42 15.21
C ARG A 143 -25.20 -5.71 14.59
N GLY A 144 -26.44 -6.06 14.92
CA GLY A 144 -27.08 -7.29 14.39
C GLY A 144 -26.37 -8.54 14.85
N ALA A 145 -25.86 -9.32 13.92
CA ALA A 145 -25.13 -10.56 14.21
C ALA A 145 -23.64 -10.37 14.54
N PHE A 146 -23.13 -9.13 14.50
CA PHE A 146 -21.73 -8.82 14.85
C PHE A 146 -21.67 -8.42 16.33
N GLU A 147 -21.21 -9.34 17.15
CA GLU A 147 -21.23 -9.22 18.62
C GLU A 147 -19.93 -8.59 19.16
N THR A 148 -19.93 -8.29 20.46
CA THR A 148 -18.77 -7.73 21.17
C THR A 148 -17.52 -8.62 21.07
N GLN A 149 -17.68 -9.96 21.01
CA GLN A 149 -16.55 -10.86 20.83
C GLN A 149 -15.92 -10.70 19.43
N ASP A 150 -16.75 -10.46 18.41
CA ASP A 150 -16.28 -10.18 17.03
C ASP A 150 -15.54 -8.86 16.98
N THR A 151 -16.02 -7.85 17.73
CA THR A 151 -15.34 -6.56 17.89
C THR A 151 -13.94 -6.74 18.48
N ILE A 152 -13.79 -7.53 19.54
CA ILE A 152 -12.49 -7.81 20.18
C ILE A 152 -11.54 -8.50 19.17
N ASN A 153 -11.98 -9.55 18.51
CA ASN A 153 -11.18 -10.29 17.55
C ASN A 153 -10.76 -9.43 16.36
N THR A 154 -11.69 -8.64 15.81
CA THR A 154 -11.42 -7.74 14.67
C THR A 154 -10.48 -6.59 15.08
N THR A 155 -10.58 -6.10 16.32
CA THR A 155 -9.69 -5.08 16.86
C THR A 155 -8.24 -5.51 16.86
N ILE A 156 -7.95 -6.72 17.36
CA ILE A 156 -6.59 -7.27 17.38
C ILE A 156 -6.03 -7.39 15.96
N VAL A 157 -6.82 -7.89 15.03
CA VAL A 157 -6.45 -8.00 13.61
C VAL A 157 -6.15 -6.63 13.02
N LEU A 158 -7.00 -5.63 13.30
CA LEU A 158 -6.80 -4.26 12.83
C LEU A 158 -5.50 -3.66 13.38
N GLN A 159 -5.22 -3.83 14.67
CA GLN A 159 -3.99 -3.36 15.28
C GLN A 159 -2.74 -3.96 14.61
N MET A 160 -2.76 -5.26 14.31
CA MET A 160 -1.67 -5.92 13.58
C MET A 160 -1.46 -5.34 12.19
N TYR A 161 -2.52 -5.05 11.46
CA TYR A 161 -2.42 -4.36 10.15
C TYR A 161 -1.93 -2.92 10.28
N MET A 162 -2.40 -2.17 11.28
CA MET A 162 -2.02 -0.77 11.48
C MET A 162 -0.53 -0.58 11.75
N VAL A 163 0.14 -1.52 12.41
CA VAL A 163 1.61 -1.52 12.54
C VAL A 163 2.31 -1.48 11.18
N GLY A 164 1.72 -2.08 10.16
CA GLY A 164 2.24 -2.10 8.79
C GLY A 164 1.90 -0.87 7.95
N LEU A 165 0.99 0.01 8.39
CA LEU A 165 0.44 1.07 7.54
C LEU A 165 1.51 2.03 7.01
N LEU A 166 2.40 2.51 7.88
CA LEU A 166 3.48 3.43 7.52
C LEU A 166 4.46 2.79 6.50
N PRO A 167 5.06 1.61 6.77
CA PRO A 167 5.95 0.97 5.82
C PRO A 167 5.26 0.61 4.50
N PHE A 168 4.01 0.13 4.51
CA PHE A 168 3.24 -0.15 3.30
C PHE A 168 3.03 1.11 2.46
N GLY A 169 2.61 2.21 3.08
CA GLY A 169 2.36 3.46 2.35
C GLY A 169 3.62 4.07 1.75
N ILE A 170 4.72 4.07 2.50
CA ILE A 170 6.00 4.56 1.99
C ILE A 170 6.56 3.62 0.91
N GLN A 171 6.40 2.31 1.06
CA GLN A 171 6.76 1.34 0.03
C GLN A 171 6.04 1.63 -1.31
N LYS A 172 4.73 2.00 -1.28
CA LYS A 172 3.99 2.37 -2.51
C LYS A 172 4.63 3.57 -3.22
N LEU A 173 5.05 4.59 -2.47
CA LEU A 173 5.71 5.76 -3.04
C LEU A 173 7.06 5.40 -3.70
N PHE A 174 7.89 4.60 -3.05
CA PHE A 174 9.20 4.22 -3.59
C PHE A 174 9.10 3.15 -4.69
N ALA A 175 8.10 2.28 -4.67
CA ALA A 175 7.81 1.37 -5.77
C ALA A 175 7.50 2.13 -7.07
N LEU A 176 6.81 3.27 -6.96
CA LEU A 176 6.55 4.16 -8.08
C LEU A 176 7.84 4.68 -8.73
N TRP A 177 8.86 5.02 -7.93
CA TRP A 177 10.18 5.39 -8.44
C TRP A 177 10.80 4.27 -9.27
N LEU A 178 10.72 3.02 -8.80
CA LEU A 178 11.20 1.86 -9.55
C LEU A 178 10.45 1.69 -10.88
N TYR A 179 9.13 1.89 -10.89
CA TYR A 179 8.35 1.85 -12.12
C TYR A 179 8.71 2.98 -13.08
N ALA A 180 8.95 4.19 -12.57
CA ALA A 180 9.36 5.33 -13.39
C ALA A 180 10.75 5.14 -14.03
N GLN A 181 11.61 4.31 -13.41
CA GLN A 181 12.92 3.91 -13.94
C GLN A 181 12.86 2.61 -14.78
N GLU A 182 11.67 2.13 -15.13
CA GLU A 182 11.46 0.88 -15.88
C GLU A 182 12.05 -0.37 -15.17
N MET A 183 12.14 -0.35 -13.84
CA MET A 183 12.67 -1.47 -13.03
C MET A 183 11.59 -2.46 -12.58
N GLN A 184 10.59 -2.77 -13.42
CA GLN A 184 9.47 -3.64 -13.12
C GLN A 184 9.90 -5.03 -12.62
N MET A 185 10.98 -5.57 -13.19
CA MET A 185 11.53 -6.86 -12.78
C MET A 185 12.06 -6.83 -11.33
N LYS A 186 12.68 -5.72 -10.90
CA LYS A 186 13.12 -5.59 -9.51
C LYS A 186 11.92 -5.50 -8.57
N ALA A 187 10.90 -4.72 -8.93
CA ALA A 187 9.66 -4.62 -8.16
C ALA A 187 8.96 -5.97 -8.04
N ALA A 188 8.87 -6.74 -9.14
CA ALA A 188 8.29 -8.08 -9.13
C ALA A 188 9.06 -9.07 -8.23
N LYS A 189 10.40 -9.06 -8.27
CA LYS A 189 11.23 -9.89 -7.38
C LYS A 189 11.02 -9.53 -5.90
N ILE A 190 10.92 -8.25 -5.57
CA ILE A 190 10.65 -7.79 -4.21
C ILE A 190 9.27 -8.28 -3.76
N ALA A 191 8.25 -8.17 -4.61
CA ALA A 191 6.90 -8.64 -4.30
C ALA A 191 6.86 -10.16 -4.08
N THR A 192 7.56 -10.94 -4.90
CA THR A 192 7.68 -12.41 -4.74
C THR A 192 8.39 -12.78 -3.44
N LEU A 193 9.49 -12.08 -3.10
CA LEU A 193 10.20 -12.32 -1.84
C LEU A 193 9.30 -11.99 -0.64
N SER A 194 8.60 -10.87 -0.69
CA SER A 194 7.65 -10.46 0.35
C SER A 194 6.53 -11.49 0.53
N LEU A 195 5.99 -12.02 -0.57
CA LEU A 195 5.00 -13.09 -0.54
C LEU A 195 5.57 -14.38 0.09
N GLY A 196 6.81 -14.76 -0.25
CA GLY A 196 7.48 -15.92 0.36
C GLY A 196 7.64 -15.78 1.87
N VAL A 197 8.08 -14.60 2.33
CA VAL A 197 8.21 -14.29 3.76
C VAL A 197 6.83 -14.30 4.44
N TYR A 198 5.81 -13.70 3.83
CA TYR A 198 4.44 -13.76 4.32
C TYR A 198 3.99 -15.22 4.53
N ILE A 199 4.18 -16.11 3.53
CA ILE A 199 3.77 -17.51 3.62
C ILE A 199 4.46 -18.22 4.80
N VAL A 200 5.77 -18.04 4.95
CA VAL A 200 6.54 -18.65 6.05
C VAL A 200 6.00 -18.20 7.40
N PHE A 201 5.82 -16.90 7.60
CA PHE A 201 5.29 -16.38 8.86
C PHE A 201 3.81 -16.71 9.07
N ALA A 202 2.99 -16.74 8.01
CA ALA A 202 1.59 -17.13 8.11
C ALA A 202 1.46 -18.57 8.64
N LEU A 203 2.24 -19.50 8.10
CA LEU A 203 2.25 -20.89 8.55
C LEU A 203 2.81 -21.04 9.98
N ALA A 204 3.82 -20.24 10.34
CA ALA A 204 4.41 -20.28 11.69
C ALA A 204 3.48 -19.66 12.75
N PHE A 205 2.73 -18.61 12.41
CA PHE A 205 1.95 -17.83 13.37
C PHE A 205 0.48 -18.23 13.44
N ILE A 206 -0.03 -18.98 12.46
CA ILE A 206 -1.44 -19.40 12.45
C ILE A 206 -1.82 -20.25 13.67
N GLN A 207 -0.95 -21.14 14.13
CA GLN A 207 -1.23 -21.99 15.28
C GLN A 207 -1.15 -21.22 16.62
N PRO A 208 -0.05 -20.47 16.94
CA PRO A 208 0.06 -19.81 18.23
C PRO A 208 -0.79 -18.54 18.35
N PHE A 209 -1.06 -17.82 17.26
CA PHE A 209 -1.73 -16.51 17.28
C PHE A 209 -3.04 -16.47 16.50
N GLY A 210 -3.44 -17.57 15.87
CA GLY A 210 -4.69 -17.65 15.10
C GLY A 210 -4.77 -16.56 14.03
N ILE A 211 -5.92 -15.86 13.99
CA ILE A 211 -6.21 -14.84 12.99
C ILE A 211 -5.28 -13.61 13.10
N ALA A 212 -4.89 -13.23 14.31
CA ALA A 212 -3.94 -12.14 14.54
C ALA A 212 -2.56 -12.46 13.95
N GLY A 213 -2.18 -13.76 13.98
CA GLY A 213 -0.93 -14.24 13.38
C GLY A 213 -0.89 -14.07 11.87
N LEU A 214 -2.02 -14.27 11.16
CA LEU A 214 -2.11 -14.02 9.72
C LEU A 214 -1.94 -12.54 9.38
N ALA A 215 -2.60 -11.66 10.14
CA ALA A 215 -2.45 -10.22 9.97
C ALA A 215 -1.02 -9.74 10.24
N LEU A 216 -0.38 -10.27 11.30
CA LEU A 216 1.01 -9.98 11.63
C LEU A 216 1.97 -10.49 10.55
N ALA A 217 1.76 -11.70 10.02
CA ALA A 217 2.55 -12.25 8.92
C ALA A 217 2.48 -11.36 7.66
N SER A 218 1.28 -10.89 7.32
CA SER A 218 1.07 -9.94 6.22
C SER A 218 1.85 -8.64 6.46
N THR A 219 1.79 -8.10 7.67
CA THR A 219 2.55 -6.91 8.08
C THR A 219 4.06 -7.12 7.95
N LEU A 220 4.60 -8.27 8.39
CA LEU A 220 6.03 -8.59 8.24
C LEU A 220 6.44 -8.72 6.77
N GLY A 221 5.61 -9.35 5.93
CA GLY A 221 5.81 -9.34 4.48
C GLY A 221 5.90 -7.92 3.92
N GLY A 222 5.05 -7.01 4.40
CA GLY A 222 5.09 -5.60 4.04
C GLY A 222 6.37 -4.89 4.47
N PHE A 223 6.90 -5.16 5.66
CA PHE A 223 8.21 -4.64 6.10
C PHE A 223 9.34 -5.12 5.21
N VAL A 224 9.33 -6.39 4.83
CA VAL A 224 10.32 -6.93 3.89
C VAL A 224 10.22 -6.22 2.54
N SER A 225 9.01 -6.06 2.00
CA SER A 225 8.78 -5.31 0.77
C SER A 225 9.31 -3.88 0.86
N PHE A 226 9.05 -3.19 1.96
CA PHE A 226 9.56 -1.84 2.23
C PHE A 226 11.09 -1.80 2.25
N ILE A 227 11.74 -2.65 3.04
CA ILE A 227 13.21 -2.68 3.18
C ILE A 227 13.88 -2.92 1.82
N PHE A 228 13.41 -3.91 1.06
CA PHE A 228 14.01 -4.21 -0.25
C PHE A 228 13.70 -3.14 -1.31
N THR A 229 12.54 -2.48 -1.23
CA THR A 229 12.23 -1.34 -2.10
C THR A 229 13.16 -0.16 -1.81
N ILE A 230 13.43 0.15 -0.53
CA ILE A 230 14.40 1.19 -0.14
C ILE A 230 15.83 0.82 -0.58
N ARG A 231 16.23 -0.45 -0.44
CA ARG A 231 17.51 -0.91 -0.97
C ARG A 231 17.62 -0.75 -2.49
N ALA A 232 16.55 -1.01 -3.22
CA ALA A 232 16.51 -0.85 -4.67
C ALA A 232 16.52 0.62 -5.12
N PHE A 233 15.93 1.53 -4.31
CA PHE A 233 16.02 2.99 -4.50
C PHE A 233 17.42 3.53 -4.19
N GLY A 234 18.10 2.97 -3.21
CA GLY A 234 19.40 3.40 -2.69
C GLY A 234 19.33 3.82 -1.23
N THR A 235 19.90 2.99 -0.36
CA THR A 235 19.89 3.22 1.09
C THR A 235 20.54 4.54 1.49
N HIS A 236 21.60 4.95 0.79
CA HIS A 236 22.29 6.23 1.03
C HIS A 236 21.36 7.43 0.78
N ASN A 237 20.67 7.43 -0.35
CA ASN A 237 19.72 8.49 -0.72
C ASN A 237 18.56 8.57 0.28
N PHE A 238 18.04 7.42 0.70
CA PHE A 238 16.99 7.36 1.71
C PHE A 238 17.46 7.89 3.08
N LEU A 239 18.64 7.48 3.53
CA LEU A 239 19.22 7.98 4.79
C LEU A 239 19.47 9.48 4.75
N GLN A 240 19.88 10.04 3.61
CA GLN A 240 19.99 11.49 3.44
C GLN A 240 18.64 12.20 3.57
N MET A 241 17.54 11.58 3.11
CA MET A 241 16.19 12.13 3.32
C MET A 241 15.82 12.17 4.80
N LEU A 242 16.22 11.15 5.57
CA LEU A 242 15.97 11.08 7.02
C LEU A 242 16.83 12.04 7.83
N LYS A 243 18.03 12.42 7.34
CA LYS A 243 18.91 13.41 7.99
C LYS A 243 18.40 14.84 7.82
N SER A 244 17.13 15.08 8.13
CA SER A 244 16.51 16.39 8.03
C SER A 244 15.80 16.76 9.34
N LYS A 245 15.58 18.06 9.56
CA LYS A 245 14.81 18.55 10.72
C LYS A 245 13.40 17.92 10.79
N ASN A 246 12.87 17.47 9.65
CA ASN A 246 11.56 16.85 9.58
C ASN A 246 11.49 15.52 10.35
N THR A 247 12.61 14.80 10.51
CA THR A 247 12.67 13.58 11.34
C THR A 247 12.39 13.92 12.81
N LEU A 248 13.00 14.99 13.31
CA LEU A 248 12.72 15.46 14.67
C LEU A 248 11.26 15.88 14.81
N TYR A 249 10.73 16.64 13.85
CA TYR A 249 9.32 17.05 13.87
C TYR A 249 8.37 15.84 13.80
N LEU A 250 8.69 14.84 12.99
CA LEU A 250 7.89 13.61 12.93
C LEU A 250 7.90 12.88 14.28
N THR A 251 9.07 12.72 14.89
CA THR A 251 9.19 12.02 16.19
C THR A 251 8.43 12.77 17.28
N VAL A 252 8.67 14.08 17.43
CA VAL A 252 7.97 14.90 18.41
C VAL A 252 6.47 14.93 18.13
N GLY A 253 6.07 15.13 16.86
CA GLY A 253 4.68 15.13 16.46
C GLY A 253 3.98 13.80 16.74
N SER A 254 4.67 12.67 16.53
CA SER A 254 4.12 11.35 16.85
C SER A 254 3.91 11.16 18.35
N ILE A 255 4.85 11.60 19.18
CA ILE A 255 4.73 11.55 20.65
C ILE A 255 3.54 12.41 21.12
N VAL A 256 3.44 13.64 20.60
CA VAL A 256 2.32 14.55 20.92
C VAL A 256 0.99 13.94 20.46
N THR A 257 0.94 13.33 19.27
CA THR A 257 -0.27 12.67 18.76
C THR A 257 -0.67 11.49 19.63
N ILE A 258 0.26 10.67 20.10
CA ILE A 258 -0.02 9.57 21.04
C ILE A 258 -0.66 10.14 22.33
N PHE A 259 -0.05 11.17 22.90
CA PHE A 259 -0.53 11.77 24.14
C PHE A 259 -1.95 12.35 23.98
N ILE A 260 -2.19 13.12 22.91
CA ILE A 260 -3.51 13.69 22.62
C ILE A 260 -4.54 12.58 22.42
N PHE A 261 -4.21 11.52 21.68
CA PHE A 261 -5.15 10.44 21.39
C PHE A 261 -5.45 9.59 22.63
N LEU A 262 -4.50 9.39 23.53
CA LEU A 262 -4.76 8.72 24.81
C LEU A 262 -5.70 9.57 25.69
N LEU A 263 -5.45 10.87 25.82
CA LEU A 263 -6.36 11.77 26.54
C LEU A 263 -7.77 11.77 25.93
N LEU A 264 -7.89 11.83 24.61
CA LEU A 264 -9.19 11.77 23.94
C LEU A 264 -9.89 10.42 24.19
N LYS A 265 -9.13 9.32 24.21
CA LYS A 265 -9.69 8.00 24.51
C LYS A 265 -10.25 7.92 25.93
N ASP A 266 -9.54 8.46 26.92
CA ASP A 266 -10.01 8.49 28.30
C ASP A 266 -11.29 9.35 28.46
N VAL A 267 -11.34 10.49 27.76
CA VAL A 267 -12.55 11.32 27.71
C VAL A 267 -13.71 10.57 27.05
N LEU A 268 -13.49 9.93 25.92
CA LEU A 268 -14.53 9.15 25.24
C LEU A 268 -15.02 7.97 26.10
N ALA A 269 -14.12 7.28 26.79
CA ALA A 269 -14.49 6.20 27.71
C ALA A 269 -15.41 6.70 28.83
N ALA A 270 -15.15 7.89 29.37
CA ALA A 270 -15.99 8.50 30.40
C ALA A 270 -17.40 8.92 29.93
N TYR A 271 -17.60 9.08 28.60
CA TYR A 271 -18.92 9.42 28.03
C TYR A 271 -19.71 8.20 27.51
N ILE A 272 -19.03 7.07 27.24
CA ILE A 272 -19.64 5.86 26.65
C ILE A 272 -19.99 4.83 27.75
N THR A 273 -19.40 4.94 28.95
CA THR A 273 -19.77 4.18 30.17
C THR A 273 -20.83 4.90 30.95
#